data_dfc76b33dc5bd85e7bf8d68326550c42
#
_entry.id   dfc76b33dc5bd85e7bf8d68326550c42
#
_cell.length_a   1.000
_cell.length_b   1.000
_cell.length_c   1.000
_cell.angle_alpha   90.00
_cell.angle_beta   90.00
_cell.angle_gamma   90.00
#
_symmetry.space_group_name_H-M   'P 1'
#
loop_
_entity.id
_entity.type
_entity.pdbx_description
1 polymer ?
#
loop_
_entity_poly.entity_id
_entity_poly.type
_entity_poly.pdbx_seq_one_letter_code
_entity_poly.pdbx_strand_id
1 'polypeptide(L)'
;SILKRAQQNGHLSVDIHNIRDWTHDKHNVTDDTPYGGGGGMIMKPEPVFEAIEDVIGSPPTRPVILLTPQGRLFTQDVADELARDARDLGLALLCGRYEGLDERIRTHLVTDEISIGDYVLTGGELPAMILIDALARLIPGVLGDENGAANDSHASGLLEGPHYTRPNEFRGWEVPAVLRSGDHG
;
A
#
# COMPACT_ATOMS: atom_id res chain seq x y z
N SER A 1 3.58 -14.37 9.24
CA SER A 1 2.65 -13.23 9.06
C SER A 1 1.48 -13.64 8.17
N ILE A 2 0.40 -12.89 8.20
CA ILE A 2 -0.77 -13.06 7.32
C ILE A 2 -0.33 -13.00 5.85
N LEU A 3 0.45 -11.99 5.47
CA LEU A 3 0.95 -11.82 4.10
C LEU A 3 1.74 -13.03 3.60
N LYS A 4 2.63 -13.59 4.43
CA LYS A 4 3.39 -14.79 4.05
C LYS A 4 2.47 -15.98 3.77
N ARG A 5 1.45 -16.18 4.61
CA ARG A 5 0.47 -17.24 4.43
C ARG A 5 -0.38 -17.01 3.18
N ALA A 6 -0.80 -15.79 2.91
CA ALA A 6 -1.56 -15.41 1.72
C ALA A 6 -0.76 -15.75 0.44
N GLN A 7 0.54 -15.44 0.40
CA GLN A 7 1.42 -15.78 -0.71
C GLN A 7 1.59 -17.32 -0.84
N GLN A 8 1.83 -18.02 0.26
CA GLN A 8 1.98 -19.49 0.24
C GLN A 8 0.73 -20.22 -0.24
N ASN A 9 -0.45 -19.65 0.04
CA ASN A 9 -1.73 -20.22 -0.37
C ASN A 9 -2.19 -19.73 -1.76
N GLY A 10 -1.40 -18.90 -2.44
CA GLY A 10 -1.72 -18.38 -3.78
C GLY A 10 -2.79 -17.29 -3.82
N HIS A 11 -3.14 -16.69 -2.67
CA HIS A 11 -4.09 -15.58 -2.62
C HIS A 11 -3.47 -14.24 -3.00
N LEU A 12 -2.15 -14.09 -2.86
CA LEU A 12 -1.40 -12.87 -3.11
C LEU A 12 -0.07 -13.20 -3.78
N SER A 13 0.32 -12.45 -4.81
CA SER A 13 1.68 -12.38 -5.34
C SER A 13 2.22 -10.97 -5.16
N VAL A 14 3.48 -10.85 -4.79
CA VAL A 14 4.20 -9.58 -4.71
C VAL A 14 5.55 -9.75 -5.38
N ASP A 15 5.71 -9.08 -6.52
CA ASP A 15 6.95 -9.06 -7.29
C ASP A 15 7.64 -7.71 -7.05
N ILE A 16 8.92 -7.75 -6.72
CA ILE A 16 9.70 -6.54 -6.39
C ILE A 16 10.73 -6.33 -7.49
N HIS A 17 10.68 -5.15 -8.10
CA HIS A 17 11.56 -4.75 -9.16
C HIS A 17 12.43 -3.57 -8.70
N ASN A 18 13.73 -3.66 -8.97
CA ASN A 18 14.66 -2.59 -8.68
C ASN A 18 14.86 -1.73 -9.94
N ILE A 19 14.38 -0.50 -9.93
CA ILE A 19 14.47 0.43 -11.09
C ILE A 19 15.90 0.58 -11.62
N ARG A 20 16.93 0.35 -10.81
CA ARG A 20 18.32 0.37 -11.23
C ARG A 20 18.67 -0.69 -12.29
N ASP A 21 17.89 -1.76 -12.38
CA ASP A 21 18.11 -2.84 -13.36
C ASP A 21 17.81 -2.38 -14.80
N TRP A 22 17.09 -1.24 -14.95
CA TRP A 22 16.80 -0.58 -16.24
C TRP A 22 17.65 0.66 -16.50
N THR A 23 18.83 0.76 -15.90
CA THR A 23 19.82 1.79 -16.21
C THR A 23 20.90 1.23 -17.13
N HIS A 24 21.42 2.05 -18.04
CA HIS A 24 22.39 1.62 -19.04
C HIS A 24 23.79 2.17 -18.78
N ASP A 25 23.97 2.93 -17.70
CA ASP A 25 25.27 3.46 -17.31
C ASP A 25 25.99 2.55 -16.29
N LYS A 26 27.32 2.71 -16.19
CA LYS A 26 28.19 1.89 -15.34
C LYS A 26 27.83 1.98 -13.83
N HIS A 27 27.18 3.05 -13.42
CA HIS A 27 26.92 3.34 -11.99
C HIS A 27 25.45 3.12 -11.60
N ASN A 28 24.62 2.65 -12.55
CA ASN A 28 23.17 2.43 -12.35
C ASN A 28 22.46 3.68 -11.79
N VAL A 29 22.68 4.83 -12.42
CA VAL A 29 22.19 6.13 -11.97
C VAL A 29 20.72 6.31 -12.32
N THR A 30 19.89 6.43 -11.31
CA THR A 30 18.43 6.61 -11.44
C THR A 30 17.94 8.03 -11.14
N ASP A 31 18.83 8.95 -10.81
CA ASP A 31 18.53 10.31 -10.37
C ASP A 31 19.48 11.34 -10.97
N ASP A 32 19.05 12.60 -11.03
CA ASP A 32 19.86 13.72 -11.49
C ASP A 32 19.40 15.03 -10.80
N THR A 33 20.17 16.09 -10.99
CA THR A 33 19.84 17.41 -10.44
C THR A 33 18.60 18.01 -11.11
N PRO A 34 17.72 18.69 -10.36
CA PRO A 34 16.53 19.30 -10.94
C PRO A 34 16.85 20.47 -11.87
N TYR A 35 16.08 20.58 -12.97
CA TYR A 35 16.06 21.82 -13.76
C TYR A 35 15.48 22.97 -12.93
N GLY A 36 15.98 24.19 -13.15
CA GLY A 36 15.55 25.38 -12.40
C GLY A 36 16.32 25.60 -11.10
N GLY A 37 17.25 24.73 -10.75
CA GLY A 37 18.03 24.81 -9.51
C GLY A 37 17.27 24.28 -8.31
N GLY A 38 17.87 24.36 -7.13
CA GLY A 38 17.39 23.77 -5.88
C GLY A 38 18.37 22.73 -5.36
N GLY A 39 18.13 22.26 -4.14
CA GLY A 39 18.89 21.14 -3.54
C GLY A 39 18.25 19.79 -3.84
N GLY A 40 19.02 18.73 -3.60
CA GLY A 40 18.56 17.36 -3.75
C GLY A 40 18.63 16.82 -5.18
N MET A 41 18.04 15.66 -5.38
CA MET A 41 18.02 14.90 -6.63
C MET A 41 16.58 14.53 -7.00
N ILE A 42 16.33 14.31 -8.27
CA ILE A 42 15.03 13.90 -8.82
C ILE A 42 15.23 12.58 -9.57
N MET A 43 14.32 11.63 -9.37
CA MET A 43 14.35 10.37 -10.13
C MET A 43 14.11 10.64 -11.63
N LYS A 44 14.99 10.09 -12.46
CA LYS A 44 14.98 10.24 -13.92
C LYS A 44 13.79 9.49 -14.54
N PRO A 45 13.23 10.00 -15.64
CA PRO A 45 12.09 9.34 -16.30
C PRO A 45 12.50 8.04 -17.00
N GLU A 46 13.67 7.97 -17.65
CA GLU A 46 14.04 6.85 -18.51
C GLU A 46 13.98 5.49 -17.80
N PRO A 47 14.68 5.26 -16.65
CA PRO A 47 14.67 3.96 -16.02
C PRO A 47 13.30 3.60 -15.42
N VAL A 48 12.47 4.59 -15.06
CA VAL A 48 11.11 4.34 -14.55
C VAL A 48 10.19 3.90 -15.68
N PHE A 49 10.21 4.59 -16.83
CA PHE A 49 9.43 4.20 -18.01
C PHE A 49 9.82 2.82 -18.49
N GLU A 50 11.11 2.56 -18.69
CA GLU A 50 11.59 1.26 -19.14
C GLU A 50 11.20 0.12 -18.20
N ALA A 51 11.31 0.34 -16.88
CA ALA A 51 10.88 -0.65 -15.88
C ALA A 51 9.39 -0.97 -15.98
N ILE A 52 8.54 0.05 -16.06
CA ILE A 52 7.08 -0.13 -16.15
C ILE A 52 6.71 -0.78 -17.48
N GLU A 53 7.26 -0.34 -18.59
CA GLU A 53 6.98 -0.89 -19.92
C GLU A 53 7.40 -2.35 -20.04
N ASP A 54 8.55 -2.73 -19.48
CA ASP A 54 9.04 -4.10 -19.49
C ASP A 54 8.19 -5.03 -18.59
N VAL A 55 7.81 -4.56 -17.39
CA VAL A 55 7.11 -5.38 -16.39
C VAL A 55 5.62 -5.49 -16.68
N ILE A 56 4.96 -4.42 -17.12
CA ILE A 56 3.49 -4.38 -17.28
C ILE A 56 3.01 -3.89 -18.64
N GLY A 57 3.94 -3.67 -19.59
CA GLY A 57 3.63 -3.34 -20.98
C GLY A 57 3.49 -1.85 -21.26
N SER A 58 3.45 -1.52 -22.57
CA SER A 58 3.26 -0.16 -23.09
C SER A 58 2.12 -0.16 -24.11
N PRO A 59 0.94 0.44 -23.83
CA PRO A 59 0.59 1.09 -22.54
C PRO A 59 0.52 0.10 -21.37
N PRO A 60 0.63 0.58 -20.10
CA PRO A 60 0.51 -0.27 -18.92
C PRO A 60 -0.81 -1.06 -18.89
N THR A 61 -0.72 -2.37 -18.63
CA THR A 61 -1.88 -3.27 -18.60
C THR A 61 -2.62 -3.29 -17.27
N ARG A 62 -2.10 -2.57 -16.28
CA ARG A 62 -2.68 -2.42 -14.93
C ARG A 62 -2.43 -1.03 -14.36
N PRO A 63 -3.21 -0.59 -13.34
CA PRO A 63 -2.99 0.70 -12.71
C PRO A 63 -1.57 0.86 -12.16
N VAL A 64 -0.99 2.03 -12.37
CA VAL A 64 0.29 2.47 -11.81
C VAL A 64 0.01 3.49 -10.72
N ILE A 65 0.21 3.10 -9.46
CA ILE A 65 -0.07 3.91 -8.29
C ILE A 65 1.24 4.53 -7.79
N LEU A 66 1.34 5.84 -7.86
CA LEU A 66 2.46 6.58 -7.27
C LEU A 66 2.22 6.83 -5.79
N LEU A 67 3.20 6.47 -4.96
CA LEU A 67 3.17 6.74 -3.52
C LEU A 67 3.87 8.08 -3.26
N THR A 68 3.07 9.09 -2.96
CA THR A 68 3.51 10.49 -2.85
C THR A 68 2.70 11.26 -1.82
N PRO A 69 3.30 12.23 -1.09
CA PRO A 69 2.55 13.12 -0.18
C PRO A 69 1.47 13.95 -0.87
N GLN A 70 1.55 14.14 -2.19
CA GLN A 70 0.62 14.94 -2.99
C GLN A 70 -0.64 14.16 -3.39
N GLY A 71 -0.65 12.84 -3.20
CA GLY A 71 -1.76 11.97 -3.56
C GLY A 71 -2.99 12.11 -2.65
N ARG A 72 -4.09 11.52 -3.09
CA ARG A 72 -5.29 11.39 -2.24
C ARG A 72 -5.00 10.55 -1.00
N LEU A 73 -5.63 10.87 0.12
CA LEU A 73 -5.39 10.17 1.37
C LEU A 73 -5.89 8.71 1.27
N PHE A 74 -5.04 7.77 1.66
CA PHE A 74 -5.40 6.36 1.78
C PHE A 74 -6.35 6.15 2.97
N THR A 75 -7.58 5.78 2.67
CA THR A 75 -8.64 5.45 3.63
C THR A 75 -9.13 4.02 3.39
N GLN A 76 -10.02 3.50 4.25
CA GLN A 76 -10.62 2.20 4.04
C GLN A 76 -11.41 2.14 2.72
N ASP A 77 -12.15 3.20 2.36
CA ASP A 77 -12.89 3.28 1.09
C ASP A 77 -11.96 3.20 -0.12
N VAL A 78 -10.79 3.87 -0.04
CA VAL A 78 -9.75 3.78 -1.09
C VAL A 78 -9.14 2.38 -1.14
N ALA A 79 -8.94 1.74 0.01
CA ALA A 79 -8.47 0.36 0.05
C ALA A 79 -9.47 -0.60 -0.62
N ASP A 80 -10.76 -0.45 -0.38
CA ASP A 80 -11.82 -1.25 -1.01
C ASP A 80 -11.89 -1.02 -2.52
N GLU A 81 -11.71 0.22 -2.98
CA GLU A 81 -11.62 0.57 -4.39
C GLU A 81 -10.42 -0.14 -5.06
N LEU A 82 -9.23 0.06 -4.52
CA LEU A 82 -8.00 -0.54 -5.04
C LEU A 82 -8.00 -2.07 -4.98
N ALA A 83 -8.61 -2.67 -3.95
CA ALA A 83 -8.72 -4.11 -3.84
C ALA A 83 -9.63 -4.71 -4.94
N ARG A 84 -10.66 -3.98 -5.38
CA ARG A 84 -11.48 -4.38 -6.54
C ARG A 84 -10.67 -4.32 -7.83
N ASP A 85 -9.96 -3.22 -8.06
CA ASP A 85 -9.14 -3.02 -9.26
C ASP A 85 -7.98 -4.03 -9.34
N ALA A 86 -7.37 -4.34 -8.17
CA ALA A 86 -6.29 -5.32 -8.08
C ALA A 86 -6.72 -6.76 -8.38
N ARG A 87 -8.00 -7.08 -8.17
CA ARG A 87 -8.50 -8.46 -8.24
C ARG A 87 -8.29 -9.10 -9.61
N ASP A 88 -8.51 -8.33 -10.66
CA ASP A 88 -8.48 -8.85 -12.04
C ASP A 88 -7.13 -8.57 -12.72
N LEU A 89 -6.51 -7.44 -12.45
CA LEU A 89 -5.34 -6.96 -13.19
C LEU A 89 -4.07 -6.87 -12.33
N GLY A 90 -4.20 -6.86 -11.01
CA GLY A 90 -3.13 -6.47 -10.10
C GLY A 90 -2.87 -4.97 -10.12
N LEU A 91 -1.92 -4.51 -9.31
CA LEU A 91 -1.49 -3.10 -9.22
C LEU A 91 0.03 -3.02 -9.36
N ALA A 92 0.53 -1.94 -9.95
CA ALA A 92 1.93 -1.55 -9.87
C ALA A 92 2.07 -0.41 -8.87
N LEU A 93 2.84 -0.59 -7.81
CA LEU A 93 3.13 0.44 -6.81
C LEU A 93 4.48 1.08 -7.12
N LEU A 94 4.49 2.34 -7.51
CA LEU A 94 5.69 3.10 -7.81
C LEU A 94 6.19 3.81 -6.55
N CYS A 95 7.34 3.38 -6.06
CA CYS A 95 7.98 3.93 -4.86
C CYS A 95 9.01 5.00 -5.25
N GLY A 96 8.67 6.27 -5.01
CA GLY A 96 9.58 7.38 -5.20
C GLY A 96 10.67 7.45 -4.14
N ARG A 97 11.76 8.13 -4.47
CA ARG A 97 12.89 8.47 -3.58
C ARG A 97 13.34 9.91 -3.80
N TYR A 98 14.28 10.38 -2.99
CA TYR A 98 14.88 11.71 -3.08
C TYR A 98 13.84 12.82 -2.89
N GLU A 99 13.92 13.91 -3.68
CA GLU A 99 12.95 15.01 -3.68
C GLU A 99 11.70 14.70 -4.52
N GLY A 100 11.66 13.54 -5.17
CA GLY A 100 10.54 13.09 -5.99
C GLY A 100 10.96 12.51 -7.32
N LEU A 101 10.01 12.45 -8.25
CA LEU A 101 10.18 11.93 -9.59
C LEU A 101 10.02 13.06 -10.61
N ASP A 102 10.63 12.88 -11.79
CA ASP A 102 10.38 13.75 -12.93
C ASP A 102 8.87 13.81 -13.25
N GLU A 103 8.36 15.02 -13.46
CA GLU A 103 6.93 15.27 -13.67
C GLU A 103 6.34 14.51 -14.87
N ARG A 104 7.17 14.17 -15.86
CA ARG A 104 6.75 13.37 -17.01
C ARG A 104 6.32 11.95 -16.63
N ILE A 105 6.89 11.38 -15.57
CA ILE A 105 6.46 10.09 -15.02
C ILE A 105 5.03 10.23 -14.51
N ARG A 106 4.77 11.25 -13.69
CA ARG A 106 3.46 11.51 -13.09
C ARG A 106 2.39 11.75 -14.14
N THR A 107 2.69 12.58 -15.16
CA THR A 107 1.71 13.01 -16.17
C THR A 107 1.44 11.98 -17.26
N HIS A 108 2.36 11.06 -17.53
CA HIS A 108 2.24 10.14 -18.68
C HIS A 108 2.18 8.66 -18.31
N LEU A 109 2.50 8.29 -17.06
CA LEU A 109 2.60 6.90 -16.65
C LEU A 109 1.72 6.55 -15.46
N VAL A 110 1.58 7.48 -14.50
CA VAL A 110 0.82 7.26 -13.27
C VAL A 110 -0.68 7.36 -13.53
N THR A 111 -1.45 6.42 -12.99
CA THR A 111 -2.92 6.41 -13.11
C THR A 111 -3.58 6.93 -11.85
N ASP A 112 -2.93 6.83 -10.68
CA ASP A 112 -3.43 7.33 -9.40
C ASP A 112 -2.27 7.67 -8.46
N GLU A 113 -2.50 8.58 -7.54
CA GLU A 113 -1.53 9.06 -6.56
C GLU A 113 -2.10 8.90 -5.15
N ILE A 114 -1.34 8.22 -4.27
CA ILE A 114 -1.79 7.89 -2.92
C ILE A 114 -0.82 8.44 -1.88
N SER A 115 -1.38 9.15 -0.89
CA SER A 115 -0.71 9.58 0.33
C SER A 115 -1.19 8.75 1.53
N ILE A 116 -0.29 8.41 2.44
CA ILE A 116 -0.65 7.72 3.70
C ILE A 116 -0.80 8.68 4.89
N GLY A 117 -0.71 9.99 4.67
CA GLY A 117 -0.87 11.00 5.71
C GLY A 117 -0.03 12.25 5.48
N ASP A 118 -0.27 13.28 6.30
CA ASP A 118 0.36 14.60 6.23
C ASP A 118 1.77 14.59 6.86
N TYR A 119 2.65 13.77 6.32
CA TYR A 119 4.07 13.69 6.71
C TYR A 119 4.91 13.13 5.57
N VAL A 120 6.21 13.40 5.61
CA VAL A 120 7.14 12.98 4.57
C VAL A 120 8.00 11.83 5.08
N LEU A 121 8.17 10.80 4.25
CA LEU A 121 9.05 9.65 4.48
C LEU A 121 10.25 9.70 3.52
N THR A 122 11.25 8.89 3.79
CA THR A 122 12.48 8.80 2.98
C THR A 122 12.27 8.09 1.63
N GLY A 123 11.11 7.46 1.42
CA GLY A 123 10.77 6.75 0.18
C GLY A 123 9.38 6.13 0.22
N GLY A 124 8.93 5.62 -0.92
CA GLY A 124 7.61 5.02 -1.09
C GLY A 124 7.45 3.58 -0.59
N GLU A 125 8.52 2.92 -0.13
CA GLU A 125 8.48 1.51 0.22
C GLU A 125 7.62 1.22 1.46
N LEU A 126 7.71 2.06 2.51
CA LEU A 126 6.84 1.92 3.69
C LEU A 126 5.37 2.17 3.36
N PRO A 127 4.99 3.23 2.63
CA PRO A 127 3.65 3.36 2.08
C PRO A 127 3.18 2.13 1.29
N ALA A 128 4.02 1.57 0.41
CA ALA A 128 3.69 0.36 -0.34
C ALA A 128 3.38 -0.82 0.58
N MET A 129 4.16 -1.00 1.63
CA MET A 129 3.91 -2.06 2.62
C MET A 129 2.58 -1.87 3.36
N ILE A 130 2.22 -0.63 3.70
CA ILE A 130 0.92 -0.30 4.33
C ILE A 130 -0.23 -0.65 3.37
N LEU A 131 -0.15 -0.23 2.11
CA LEU A 131 -1.15 -0.56 1.10
C LEU A 131 -1.29 -2.07 0.92
N ILE A 132 -0.18 -2.78 0.74
CA ILE A 132 -0.20 -4.24 0.56
C ILE A 132 -0.84 -4.94 1.76
N ASP A 133 -0.53 -4.54 2.98
CA ASP A 133 -1.12 -5.14 4.19
C ASP A 133 -2.62 -4.89 4.27
N ALA A 134 -3.06 -3.65 4.04
CA ALA A 134 -4.47 -3.27 4.06
C ALA A 134 -5.26 -3.99 2.96
N LEU A 135 -4.76 -3.99 1.73
CA LEU A 135 -5.42 -4.64 0.59
C LEU A 135 -5.49 -6.17 0.75
N ALA A 136 -4.44 -6.80 1.29
CA ALA A 136 -4.40 -8.24 1.50
C ALA A 136 -5.51 -8.71 2.45
N ARG A 137 -5.92 -7.91 3.43
CA ARG A 137 -7.02 -8.22 4.35
C ARG A 137 -8.38 -8.30 3.65
N LEU A 138 -8.53 -7.62 2.52
CA LEU A 138 -9.76 -7.56 1.71
C LEU A 138 -9.86 -8.69 0.69
N ILE A 139 -8.79 -9.49 0.55
CA ILE A 139 -8.78 -10.65 -0.36
C ILE A 139 -9.48 -11.83 0.33
N PRO A 140 -10.53 -12.44 -0.28
CA PRO A 140 -11.18 -13.62 0.28
C PRO A 140 -10.19 -14.75 0.57
N GLY A 141 -10.32 -15.38 1.74
CA GLY A 141 -9.47 -16.49 2.17
C GLY A 141 -8.14 -16.09 2.83
N VAL A 142 -7.78 -14.81 2.85
CA VAL A 142 -6.54 -14.32 3.50
C VAL A 142 -6.71 -14.26 5.02
N LEU A 143 -7.84 -13.73 5.52
CA LEU A 143 -8.21 -13.77 6.92
C LEU A 143 -8.85 -15.12 7.28
N GLY A 144 -8.72 -15.52 8.55
CA GLY A 144 -9.33 -16.77 9.04
C GLY A 144 -10.85 -16.67 9.25
N ASP A 145 -11.36 -15.46 9.44
CA ASP A 145 -12.79 -15.16 9.52
C ASP A 145 -13.19 -14.43 8.24
N GLU A 146 -14.14 -15.01 7.48
CA GLU A 146 -14.65 -14.42 6.23
C GLU A 146 -15.33 -13.07 6.44
N ASN A 147 -15.88 -12.82 7.63
CA ASN A 147 -16.50 -11.56 8.00
C ASN A 147 -15.55 -10.60 8.75
N GLY A 148 -14.31 -11.03 9.02
CA GLY A 148 -13.37 -10.26 9.82
C GLY A 148 -13.16 -8.85 9.29
N ALA A 149 -12.85 -8.72 8.00
CA ALA A 149 -12.64 -7.42 7.38
C ALA A 149 -13.90 -6.54 7.34
N ALA A 150 -15.09 -7.14 7.22
CA ALA A 150 -16.37 -6.40 7.18
C ALA A 150 -16.79 -5.85 8.56
N ASN A 151 -16.30 -6.44 9.63
CA ASN A 151 -16.60 -6.05 11.01
C ASN A 151 -15.51 -5.19 11.64
N ASP A 152 -14.37 -5.00 10.97
CA ASP A 152 -13.28 -4.17 11.47
C ASP A 152 -13.65 -2.68 11.56
N SER A 153 -12.90 -1.95 12.36
CA SER A 153 -12.98 -0.49 12.44
C SER A 153 -12.89 0.14 11.03
N HIS A 154 -13.70 1.16 10.80
CA HIS A 154 -13.86 1.89 9.53
C HIS A 154 -14.63 1.14 8.42
N ALA A 155 -14.81 -0.17 8.46
CA ALA A 155 -15.56 -0.91 7.43
C ALA A 155 -17.04 -0.47 7.36
N SER A 156 -17.64 -0.16 8.50
CA SER A 156 -19.01 0.39 8.62
C SER A 156 -19.04 1.91 8.90
N GLY A 157 -17.89 2.60 8.80
CA GLY A 157 -17.74 4.00 9.19
C GLY A 157 -17.63 4.24 10.69
N LEU A 158 -17.60 3.18 11.51
CA LEU A 158 -17.47 3.23 12.96
C LEU A 158 -16.15 2.57 13.39
N LEU A 159 -15.72 2.90 14.61
CA LEU A 159 -14.66 2.17 15.29
C LEU A 159 -15.28 1.03 16.12
N GLU A 160 -14.57 -0.09 16.20
CA GLU A 160 -14.92 -1.17 17.11
C GLU A 160 -14.90 -0.72 18.57
N GLY A 161 -15.73 -1.35 19.37
CA GLY A 161 -15.76 -1.13 20.81
C GLY A 161 -14.53 -1.74 21.52
N PRO A 162 -14.36 -1.45 22.81
CA PRO A 162 -13.26 -2.02 23.58
C PRO A 162 -13.42 -3.55 23.74
N HIS A 163 -12.36 -4.28 23.43
CA HIS A 163 -12.30 -5.73 23.54
C HIS A 163 -11.64 -6.18 24.84
N TYR A 164 -12.14 -7.28 25.39
CA TYR A 164 -11.60 -7.90 26.59
C TYR A 164 -11.32 -9.38 26.33
N THR A 165 -10.28 -9.90 26.96
CA THR A 165 -9.93 -11.33 26.95
C THR A 165 -9.68 -11.84 28.36
N ARG A 166 -9.42 -13.14 28.50
CA ARG A 166 -9.07 -13.78 29.76
C ARG A 166 -7.72 -13.28 30.30
N PRO A 167 -7.55 -13.19 31.64
CA PRO A 167 -8.46 -13.57 32.70
C PRO A 167 -9.60 -12.55 32.93
N ASN A 168 -10.65 -12.95 33.66
CA ASN A 168 -11.79 -12.09 33.98
C ASN A 168 -11.41 -10.89 34.88
N GLU A 169 -10.34 -11.03 35.67
CA GLU A 169 -9.77 -9.97 36.49
C GLU A 169 -8.25 -9.96 36.33
N PHE A 170 -7.68 -8.78 36.23
CA PHE A 170 -6.24 -8.57 36.23
C PHE A 170 -5.90 -7.35 37.07
N ARG A 171 -5.16 -7.56 38.16
CA ARG A 171 -4.71 -6.50 39.09
C ARG A 171 -5.85 -5.66 39.69
N GLY A 172 -7.01 -6.26 39.94
CA GLY A 172 -8.20 -5.59 40.44
C GLY A 172 -9.06 -4.92 39.35
N TRP A 173 -8.66 -5.02 38.08
CA TRP A 173 -9.46 -4.54 36.92
C TRP A 173 -10.29 -5.69 36.36
N GLU A 174 -11.59 -5.54 36.41
CA GLU A 174 -12.53 -6.59 35.97
C GLU A 174 -13.01 -6.35 34.53
N VAL A 175 -13.28 -7.44 33.81
CA VAL A 175 -14.06 -7.40 32.57
C VAL A 175 -15.50 -6.99 32.91
N PRO A 176 -16.13 -6.06 32.17
CA PRO A 176 -17.52 -5.65 32.39
C PRO A 176 -18.48 -6.83 32.51
N ALA A 177 -19.39 -6.77 33.48
CA ALA A 177 -20.31 -7.87 33.80
C ALA A 177 -21.18 -8.28 32.59
N VAL A 178 -21.57 -7.33 31.74
CA VAL A 178 -22.36 -7.58 30.52
C VAL A 178 -21.66 -8.52 29.58
N LEU A 179 -20.33 -8.42 29.43
CA LEU A 179 -19.55 -9.29 28.56
C LEU A 179 -19.30 -10.69 29.13
N ARG A 180 -19.60 -10.88 30.42
CA ARG A 180 -19.49 -12.17 31.14
C ARG A 180 -20.84 -12.90 31.30
N SER A 181 -21.94 -12.24 30.96
CA SER A 181 -23.29 -12.78 31.14
C SER A 181 -23.70 -13.84 30.12
N GLY A 182 -22.97 -13.95 29.02
CA GLY A 182 -23.35 -14.81 27.88
C GLY A 182 -24.49 -14.25 27.03
N ASP A 183 -24.96 -13.05 27.33
CA ASP A 183 -25.94 -12.33 26.53
C ASP A 183 -25.17 -11.61 25.37
N HIS A 184 -25.26 -12.20 24.20
CA HIS A 184 -24.55 -11.74 22.99
C HIS A 184 -25.46 -10.96 22.01
N GLY A 185 -26.60 -10.47 22.53
CA GLY A 185 -27.57 -9.68 21.76
C GLY A 185 -27.27 -8.19 21.72
#